data_d46a2b44b4f6b4ca4833c81b64b6f7b6
#
_entry.id   d46a2b44b4f6b4ca4833c81b64b6f7b6
#
_cell.length_a   1.000
_cell.length_b   1.000
_cell.length_c   1.000
_cell.angle_alpha   90.00
_cell.angle_beta   90.00
_cell.angle_gamma   90.00
#
_symmetry.space_group_name_H-M   'P 1'
#
loop_
_entity.id
_entity.type
_entity.pdbx_description
1 polymer ?
#
loop_
_entity_poly.entity_id
_entity_poly.type
_entity_poly.pdbx_seq_one_letter_code
_entity_poly.pdbx_strand_id
1 'polypeptide(L)'
;EMTFVDSGSFTAYNMNMRNLVYDKLKYTDMVIFNRFEEDYDVMEFHKTVRNANRNAQIIYESPAGKIQVDEIEDPLPFDVEADTIELEDRDYAYWYQDIMAEPDVYKGKTMILSAMVKSKGIEGKDRFVVGRPLMTCCAEDIEFAGMRCIAECDTALEHNNWARIEGKVHIAVNEKEDQRVPVIHVSKIEYTEMPD
;
A
#
# COMPACT_ATOMS: atom_id res chain seq x y z
N GLU A 1 5.90 10.12 -14.01
CA GLU A 1 5.75 9.19 -15.16
C GLU A 1 4.31 9.23 -15.67
N MET A 2 4.12 9.06 -17.00
CA MET A 2 2.80 9.09 -17.61
C MET A 2 2.60 7.82 -18.46
N THR A 3 1.47 7.14 -18.26
CA THR A 3 1.13 5.91 -18.97
C THR A 3 -0.12 6.10 -19.81
N PHE A 4 -0.02 5.82 -21.11
CA PHE A 4 -1.17 5.79 -22.02
C PHE A 4 -1.68 4.36 -22.15
N VAL A 5 -2.98 4.21 -22.03
CA VAL A 5 -3.67 2.92 -22.06
C VAL A 5 -4.80 2.96 -23.07
N ASP A 6 -4.86 2.00 -23.96
CA ASP A 6 -5.99 1.83 -24.87
C ASP A 6 -7.18 1.21 -24.12
N SER A 7 -8.26 1.97 -23.97
CA SER A 7 -9.44 1.56 -23.22
C SER A 7 -10.09 0.29 -23.80
N GLY A 8 -10.14 0.17 -25.13
CA GLY A 8 -10.79 -0.97 -25.78
C GLY A 8 -10.12 -2.32 -25.55
N SER A 9 -8.82 -2.32 -25.21
CA SER A 9 -8.07 -3.55 -24.92
C SER A 9 -7.74 -3.74 -23.43
N PHE A 10 -7.93 -2.71 -22.61
CA PHE A 10 -7.48 -2.68 -21.21
C PHE A 10 -8.05 -3.81 -20.37
N THR A 11 -9.37 -4.01 -20.39
CA THR A 11 -10.03 -5.08 -19.62
C THR A 11 -9.49 -6.46 -20.00
N ALA A 12 -9.29 -6.71 -21.31
CA ALA A 12 -8.72 -7.98 -21.77
C ALA A 12 -7.26 -8.17 -21.30
N TYR A 13 -6.45 -7.11 -21.33
CA TYR A 13 -5.08 -7.15 -20.81
C TYR A 13 -5.08 -7.34 -19.29
N ASN A 14 -5.93 -6.66 -18.55
CA ASN A 14 -6.05 -6.80 -17.10
C ASN A 14 -6.48 -8.23 -16.70
N MET A 15 -7.36 -8.87 -17.46
CA MET A 15 -7.78 -10.25 -17.20
C MET A 15 -6.68 -11.28 -17.50
N ASN A 16 -5.89 -11.09 -18.56
CA ASN A 16 -4.94 -12.10 -19.05
C ASN A 16 -3.49 -11.84 -18.64
N MET A 17 -3.13 -10.59 -18.33
CA MET A 17 -1.76 -10.15 -18.03
C MET A 17 -1.74 -9.19 -16.85
N ARG A 18 -2.46 -9.54 -15.78
CA ARG A 18 -2.71 -8.68 -14.63
C ARG A 18 -1.42 -8.14 -13.98
N ASN A 19 -0.40 -8.99 -13.83
CA ASN A 19 0.90 -8.61 -13.28
C ASN A 19 1.56 -7.50 -14.11
N LEU A 20 1.51 -7.63 -15.45
CA LEU A 20 2.10 -6.65 -16.35
C LEU A 20 1.37 -5.30 -16.26
N VAL A 21 0.03 -5.33 -16.17
CA VAL A 21 -0.78 -4.13 -15.98
C VAL A 21 -0.45 -3.47 -14.65
N TYR A 22 -0.43 -4.24 -13.56
CA TYR A 22 -0.06 -3.78 -12.24
C TYR A 22 1.33 -3.11 -12.22
N ASP A 23 2.35 -3.78 -12.77
CA ASP A 23 3.73 -3.27 -12.83
C ASP A 23 3.85 -1.96 -13.62
N LYS A 24 3.01 -1.78 -14.63
CA LYS A 24 2.96 -0.53 -15.40
C LYS A 24 2.31 0.61 -14.66
N LEU A 25 1.32 0.31 -13.82
CA LEU A 25 0.52 1.34 -13.13
C LEU A 25 1.13 1.76 -11.81
N LYS A 26 1.84 0.88 -11.09
CA LYS A 26 2.27 1.12 -9.71
C LYS A 26 3.21 2.32 -9.50
N TYR A 27 3.95 2.72 -10.54
CA TYR A 27 4.90 3.86 -10.48
C TYR A 27 4.49 5.04 -11.35
N THR A 28 3.29 5.02 -11.89
CA THR A 28 2.79 6.04 -12.82
C THR A 28 2.14 7.19 -12.05
N ASP A 29 2.55 8.44 -12.30
CA ASP A 29 1.91 9.62 -11.72
C ASP A 29 0.56 9.93 -12.39
N MET A 30 0.42 9.58 -13.67
CA MET A 30 -0.78 9.85 -14.46
C MET A 30 -1.08 8.71 -15.43
N VAL A 31 -2.31 8.21 -15.40
CA VAL A 31 -2.83 7.22 -16.34
C VAL A 31 -3.84 7.89 -17.28
N ILE A 32 -3.62 7.79 -18.58
CA ILE A 32 -4.54 8.30 -19.61
C ILE A 32 -5.14 7.14 -20.37
N PHE A 33 -6.42 6.91 -20.15
CA PHE A 33 -7.22 5.98 -20.90
C PHE A 33 -7.73 6.66 -22.18
N ASN A 34 -7.09 6.38 -23.31
CA ASN A 34 -7.50 6.95 -24.59
C ASN A 34 -8.62 6.13 -25.25
N ARG A 35 -9.35 6.75 -26.17
CA ARG A 35 -10.50 6.14 -26.86
C ARG A 35 -11.55 5.57 -25.90
N PHE A 36 -11.74 6.25 -24.77
CA PHE A 36 -12.70 5.86 -23.74
C PHE A 36 -14.13 6.15 -24.24
N GLU A 37 -14.96 5.14 -24.30
CA GLU A 37 -16.35 5.24 -24.76
C GLU A 37 -17.32 5.33 -23.56
N GLU A 38 -18.49 5.95 -23.76
CA GLU A 38 -19.44 6.22 -22.67
C GLU A 38 -20.08 4.96 -22.08
N ASP A 39 -20.02 3.83 -22.77
CA ASP A 39 -20.53 2.54 -22.32
C ASP A 39 -19.53 1.72 -21.49
N TYR A 40 -18.28 2.19 -21.33
CA TYR A 40 -17.31 1.52 -20.49
C TYR A 40 -17.59 1.75 -19.00
N ASP A 41 -17.38 0.71 -18.19
CA ASP A 41 -17.52 0.80 -16.73
C ASP A 41 -16.35 1.58 -16.11
N VAL A 42 -16.53 2.88 -15.92
CA VAL A 42 -15.53 3.78 -15.28
C VAL A 42 -15.03 3.20 -13.95
N MET A 43 -15.90 2.54 -13.16
CA MET A 43 -15.53 1.98 -11.86
C MET A 43 -14.54 0.80 -11.99
N GLU A 44 -14.62 0.00 -13.05
CA GLU A 44 -13.65 -1.06 -13.30
C GLU A 44 -12.26 -0.49 -13.57
N PHE A 45 -12.17 0.55 -14.39
CA PHE A 45 -10.91 1.24 -14.71
C PHE A 45 -10.34 1.94 -13.48
N HIS A 46 -11.16 2.69 -12.76
CA HIS A 46 -10.81 3.36 -11.52
C HIS A 46 -10.22 2.38 -10.49
N LYS A 47 -10.96 1.33 -10.14
CA LYS A 47 -10.52 0.32 -9.16
C LYS A 47 -9.22 -0.36 -9.57
N THR A 48 -9.04 -0.66 -10.85
CA THR A 48 -7.81 -1.30 -11.33
C THR A 48 -6.60 -0.41 -11.12
N VAL A 49 -6.71 0.89 -11.41
CA VAL A 49 -5.62 1.84 -11.16
C VAL A 49 -5.39 2.02 -9.67
N ARG A 50 -6.45 2.22 -8.86
CA ARG A 50 -6.35 2.44 -7.41
C ARG A 50 -5.74 1.25 -6.66
N ASN A 51 -6.00 0.03 -7.12
CA ASN A 51 -5.37 -1.17 -6.57
C ASN A 51 -3.85 -1.22 -6.82
N ALA A 52 -3.37 -0.63 -7.92
CA ALA A 52 -1.95 -0.59 -8.23
C ALA A 52 -1.27 0.68 -7.66
N ASN A 53 -1.95 1.82 -7.73
CA ASN A 53 -1.45 3.12 -7.31
C ASN A 53 -2.59 4.05 -6.91
N ARG A 54 -2.75 4.31 -5.61
CA ARG A 54 -3.81 5.18 -5.08
C ARG A 54 -3.65 6.65 -5.50
N ASN A 55 -2.43 7.11 -5.74
CA ASN A 55 -2.12 8.52 -5.97
C ASN A 55 -2.05 8.91 -7.45
N ALA A 56 -2.13 7.94 -8.37
CA ALA A 56 -2.10 8.23 -9.79
C ALA A 56 -3.31 9.09 -10.22
N GLN A 57 -3.06 10.16 -10.96
CA GLN A 57 -4.14 10.88 -11.63
C GLN A 57 -4.70 10.03 -12.76
N ILE A 58 -6.02 9.91 -12.85
CA ILE A 58 -6.68 9.14 -13.90
C ILE A 58 -7.41 10.09 -14.82
N ILE A 59 -7.20 9.92 -16.12
CA ILE A 59 -7.81 10.73 -17.17
C ILE A 59 -8.43 9.80 -18.22
N TYR A 60 -9.65 10.13 -18.63
CA TYR A 60 -10.38 9.47 -19.70
C TYR A 60 -10.46 10.40 -20.92
N GLU A 61 -9.96 9.97 -22.06
CA GLU A 61 -10.00 10.71 -23.32
C GLU A 61 -10.90 9.99 -24.31
N SER A 62 -12.01 10.63 -24.70
CA SER A 62 -12.93 10.06 -25.68
C SER A 62 -12.33 10.04 -27.09
N PRO A 63 -12.89 9.25 -28.04
CA PRO A 63 -12.47 9.26 -29.44
C PRO A 63 -12.58 10.64 -30.11
N ALA A 64 -13.46 11.52 -29.59
CA ALA A 64 -13.62 12.90 -30.05
C ALA A 64 -12.63 13.89 -29.40
N GLY A 65 -11.70 13.41 -28.57
CA GLY A 65 -10.72 14.25 -27.88
C GLY A 65 -11.27 14.99 -26.64
N LYS A 66 -12.48 14.63 -26.17
CA LYS A 66 -13.00 15.18 -24.92
C LYS A 66 -12.28 14.52 -23.75
N ILE A 67 -11.74 15.32 -22.85
CA ILE A 67 -11.01 14.90 -21.65
C ILE A 67 -11.93 14.99 -20.44
N GLN A 68 -11.94 13.93 -19.63
CA GLN A 68 -12.59 13.85 -18.32
C GLN A 68 -11.57 13.38 -17.29
N VAL A 69 -11.43 14.12 -16.20
CA VAL A 69 -10.64 13.71 -15.05
C VAL A 69 -11.48 12.80 -14.17
N ASP A 70 -10.87 11.75 -13.63
CA ASP A 70 -11.51 10.90 -12.63
C ASP A 70 -11.63 11.68 -11.30
N GLU A 71 -12.86 11.92 -10.87
CA GLU A 71 -13.20 12.62 -9.62
C GLU A 71 -13.82 11.66 -8.60
N ILE A 72 -13.69 10.34 -8.82
CA ILE A 72 -14.23 9.34 -7.90
C ILE A 72 -13.40 9.38 -6.59
N GLU A 73 -14.08 9.64 -5.50
CA GLU A 73 -13.48 9.60 -4.18
C GLU A 73 -13.26 8.14 -3.74
N ASP A 74 -12.08 7.87 -3.19
CA ASP A 74 -11.69 6.57 -2.66
C ASP A 74 -11.11 6.74 -1.24
N PRO A 75 -11.99 7.03 -0.26
CA PRO A 75 -11.55 7.31 1.11
C PRO A 75 -10.86 6.09 1.72
N LEU A 76 -9.91 6.36 2.62
CA LEU A 76 -9.33 5.31 3.43
C LEU A 76 -10.40 4.70 4.36
N PRO A 77 -10.36 3.38 4.61
CA PRO A 77 -11.34 2.71 5.48
C PRO A 77 -11.14 3.02 6.98
N PHE A 78 -10.16 3.84 7.32
CA PHE A 78 -9.83 4.27 8.68
C PHE A 78 -9.60 5.79 8.70
N ASP A 79 -9.72 6.38 9.89
CA ASP A 79 -9.49 7.83 10.09
C ASP A 79 -7.99 8.14 10.13
N VAL A 80 -7.47 8.65 9.02
CA VAL A 80 -6.07 9.04 8.90
C VAL A 80 -5.71 10.28 9.71
N GLU A 81 -6.70 11.13 10.08
CA GLU A 81 -6.47 12.35 10.87
C GLU A 81 -6.32 12.05 12.37
N ALA A 82 -6.75 10.89 12.83
CA ALA A 82 -6.63 10.49 14.22
C ALA A 82 -5.15 10.43 14.67
N ASP A 83 -4.89 10.81 15.93
CA ASP A 83 -3.55 10.67 16.55
C ASP A 83 -3.14 9.20 16.76
N THR A 84 -4.15 8.35 17.00
CA THR A 84 -3.97 6.89 17.12
C THR A 84 -4.85 6.20 16.09
N ILE A 85 -4.22 5.41 15.23
CA ILE A 85 -4.89 4.65 14.18
C ILE A 85 -4.80 3.17 14.55
N GLU A 86 -5.95 2.59 14.85
CA GLU A 86 -6.11 1.16 15.08
C GLU A 86 -6.61 0.52 13.79
N LEU A 87 -5.77 -0.32 13.18
CA LEU A 87 -6.11 -0.97 11.91
C LEU A 87 -6.88 -2.26 12.13
N GLU A 88 -7.98 -2.40 11.41
CA GLU A 88 -8.61 -3.70 11.19
C GLU A 88 -7.76 -4.54 10.23
N ASP A 89 -7.84 -5.86 10.36
CA ASP A 89 -7.01 -6.78 9.58
C ASP A 89 -7.20 -6.64 8.07
N ARG A 90 -8.43 -6.37 7.63
CA ARG A 90 -8.79 -6.13 6.23
C ARG A 90 -8.21 -4.83 5.63
N ASP A 91 -7.86 -3.88 6.49
CA ASP A 91 -7.41 -2.55 6.07
C ASP A 91 -5.89 -2.46 5.93
N TYR A 92 -5.16 -3.52 6.29
CA TYR A 92 -3.70 -3.55 6.26
C TYR A 92 -3.10 -3.20 4.88
N ALA A 93 -3.69 -3.72 3.81
CA ALA A 93 -3.19 -3.47 2.44
C ALA A 93 -3.36 -1.99 2.04
N TYR A 94 -4.52 -1.39 2.35
CA TYR A 94 -4.79 0.02 2.08
C TYR A 94 -3.83 0.91 2.87
N TRP A 95 -3.68 0.65 4.16
CA TRP A 95 -2.74 1.37 5.01
C TRP A 95 -1.30 1.25 4.52
N TYR A 96 -0.86 0.04 4.16
CA TYR A 96 0.52 -0.17 3.72
C TYR A 96 0.85 0.61 2.45
N GLN A 97 -0.04 0.61 1.48
CA GLN A 97 0.13 1.39 0.25
C GLN A 97 0.16 2.89 0.55
N ASP A 98 -0.75 3.36 1.39
CA ASP A 98 -0.89 4.78 1.71
C ASP A 98 0.30 5.32 2.51
N ILE A 99 0.73 4.64 3.58
CA ILE A 99 1.89 5.06 4.38
C ILE A 99 3.21 5.02 3.60
N MET A 100 3.32 4.13 2.61
CA MET A 100 4.51 4.08 1.74
C MET A 100 4.49 5.20 0.70
N ALA A 101 3.33 5.65 0.25
CA ALA A 101 3.17 6.75 -0.69
C ALA A 101 3.27 8.12 -0.01
N GLU A 102 2.60 8.29 1.14
CA GLU A 102 2.47 9.55 1.88
C GLU A 102 2.95 9.41 3.35
N PRO A 103 4.23 9.06 3.59
CA PRO A 103 4.71 8.75 4.92
C PRO A 103 4.61 9.93 5.91
N ASP A 104 4.65 11.17 5.42
CA ASP A 104 4.57 12.36 6.25
C ASP A 104 3.22 12.56 6.92
N VAL A 105 2.15 12.07 6.33
CA VAL A 105 0.80 12.09 6.90
C VAL A 105 0.72 11.30 8.20
N TYR A 106 1.52 10.23 8.30
CA TYR A 106 1.55 9.35 9.47
C TYR A 106 2.60 9.72 10.52
N LYS A 107 3.48 10.67 10.20
CA LYS A 107 4.57 11.07 11.10
C LYS A 107 4.05 11.51 12.47
N GLY A 108 4.55 10.84 13.51
CA GLY A 108 4.20 11.14 14.91
C GLY A 108 2.91 10.50 15.40
N LYS A 109 2.13 9.87 14.53
CA LYS A 109 0.90 9.13 14.90
C LYS A 109 1.25 7.78 15.50
N THR A 110 0.37 7.28 16.35
CA THR A 110 0.48 5.94 16.94
C THR A 110 -0.28 4.96 16.08
N MET A 111 0.38 3.88 15.69
CA MET A 111 -0.23 2.77 14.95
C MET A 111 -0.45 1.59 15.88
N ILE A 112 -1.64 0.98 15.79
CA ILE A 112 -1.99 -0.29 16.43
C ILE A 112 -2.41 -1.25 15.32
N LEU A 113 -1.68 -2.35 15.16
CA LEU A 113 -1.94 -3.31 14.09
C LEU A 113 -1.47 -4.72 14.45
N SER A 114 -2.04 -5.73 13.80
CA SER A 114 -1.61 -7.12 13.91
C SER A 114 -0.83 -7.53 12.67
N ALA A 115 0.37 -8.10 12.85
CA ALA A 115 1.22 -8.53 11.75
C ALA A 115 2.20 -9.63 12.17
N MET A 116 2.82 -10.30 11.22
CA MET A 116 3.86 -11.28 11.47
C MET A 116 5.21 -10.62 11.72
N VAL A 117 5.88 -11.00 12.79
CA VAL A 117 7.22 -10.50 13.16
C VAL A 117 8.31 -11.23 12.38
N LYS A 118 9.18 -10.49 11.72
CA LYS A 118 10.41 -10.97 11.06
C LYS A 118 11.61 -10.32 11.72
N SER A 119 12.37 -11.08 12.52
CA SER A 119 13.52 -10.59 13.28
C SER A 119 14.86 -11.19 12.85
N LYS A 120 14.87 -12.29 12.09
CA LYS A 120 16.11 -12.94 11.63
C LYS A 120 16.67 -12.27 10.37
N GLY A 121 18.01 -12.14 10.32
CA GLY A 121 18.71 -11.55 9.16
C GLY A 121 18.68 -10.01 9.14
N ILE A 122 18.22 -9.37 10.23
CA ILE A 122 18.17 -7.91 10.36
C ILE A 122 19.26 -7.49 11.37
N GLU A 123 20.08 -6.51 10.98
CA GLU A 123 21.13 -5.99 11.86
C GLU A 123 20.54 -5.14 12.97
N GLY A 124 21.00 -5.38 14.21
CA GLY A 124 20.52 -4.73 15.43
C GLY A 124 19.56 -5.60 16.22
N LYS A 125 19.78 -5.69 17.54
CA LYS A 125 18.96 -6.54 18.44
C LYS A 125 17.54 -6.04 18.63
N ASP A 126 17.34 -4.75 18.44
CA ASP A 126 16.11 -3.99 18.58
C ASP A 126 15.35 -3.80 17.25
N ARG A 127 15.96 -4.20 16.13
CA ARG A 127 15.39 -4.01 14.79
C ARG A 127 14.68 -5.25 14.29
N PHE A 128 13.53 -5.04 13.70
CA PHE A 128 12.71 -6.09 13.09
C PHE A 128 11.80 -5.53 12.01
N VAL A 129 11.11 -6.40 11.32
CA VAL A 129 10.07 -6.04 10.36
C VAL A 129 8.78 -6.69 10.81
N VAL A 130 7.68 -5.98 10.74
CA VAL A 130 6.34 -6.55 10.85
C VAL A 130 5.66 -6.47 9.50
N GLY A 131 4.88 -7.48 9.15
CA GLY A 131 4.23 -7.45 7.85
C GLY A 131 3.25 -8.58 7.64
N ARG A 132 2.60 -8.51 6.49
CA ARG A 132 1.67 -9.54 6.03
C ARG A 132 2.01 -9.97 4.61
N PRO A 133 1.77 -11.24 4.26
CA PRO A 133 1.73 -11.65 2.87
C PRO A 133 0.51 -11.01 2.22
N LEU A 134 0.72 -10.19 1.19
CA LEU A 134 -0.34 -9.58 0.39
C LEU A 134 -0.32 -10.18 -1.00
N MET A 135 -1.49 -10.58 -1.48
CA MET A 135 -1.69 -10.98 -2.86
C MET A 135 -1.99 -9.74 -3.69
N THR A 136 -1.08 -9.38 -4.60
CA THR A 136 -1.23 -8.16 -5.41
C THR A 136 -2.17 -8.37 -6.58
N CYS A 137 -2.01 -9.46 -7.34
CA CYS A 137 -2.81 -9.69 -8.54
C CYS A 137 -3.27 -11.15 -8.70
N CYS A 138 -2.51 -12.14 -8.22
CA CYS A 138 -2.89 -13.56 -8.24
C CYS A 138 -2.20 -14.34 -7.12
N ALA A 139 -2.62 -15.60 -6.90
CA ALA A 139 -2.08 -16.45 -5.84
C ALA A 139 -0.57 -16.78 -5.99
N GLU A 140 -0.03 -16.61 -7.20
CA GLU A 140 1.40 -16.83 -7.48
C GLU A 140 2.25 -15.58 -7.18
N ASP A 141 1.60 -14.43 -6.91
CA ASP A 141 2.23 -13.14 -6.72
C ASP A 141 1.93 -12.59 -5.32
N ILE A 142 2.45 -13.32 -4.33
CA ILE A 142 2.33 -12.94 -2.92
C ILE A 142 3.63 -12.26 -2.50
N GLU A 143 3.55 -10.98 -2.21
CA GLU A 143 4.64 -10.20 -1.65
C GLU A 143 4.46 -9.99 -0.14
N PHE A 144 5.57 -9.97 0.60
CA PHE A 144 5.53 -9.64 2.02
C PHE A 144 5.58 -8.12 2.21
N ALA A 145 4.43 -7.52 2.49
CA ALA A 145 4.30 -6.10 2.79
C ALA A 145 4.84 -5.81 4.20
N GLY A 146 6.14 -5.49 4.27
CA GLY A 146 6.89 -5.38 5.50
C GLY A 146 7.19 -3.94 5.91
N MET A 147 6.82 -3.57 7.15
CA MET A 147 7.13 -2.29 7.78
C MET A 147 8.32 -2.43 8.72
N ARG A 148 9.31 -1.56 8.59
CA ARG A 148 10.47 -1.52 9.47
C ARG A 148 10.08 -1.05 10.86
N CYS A 149 10.60 -1.74 11.88
CA CYS A 149 10.32 -1.45 13.28
C CYS A 149 11.60 -1.41 14.11
N ILE A 150 11.54 -0.62 15.17
CA ILE A 150 12.53 -0.56 16.25
C ILE A 150 11.80 -0.82 17.56
N ALA A 151 12.21 -1.84 18.32
CA ALA A 151 11.63 -2.13 19.62
C ALA A 151 12.14 -1.13 20.67
N GLU A 152 11.23 -0.43 21.32
CA GLU A 152 11.50 0.42 22.49
C GLU A 152 11.04 -0.25 23.80
N CYS A 153 10.52 -1.48 23.69
CA CYS A 153 10.09 -2.32 24.82
C CYS A 153 11.05 -3.49 25.02
N ASP A 154 11.16 -3.94 26.27
CA ASP A 154 11.96 -5.11 26.65
C ASP A 154 11.17 -6.40 26.39
N THR A 155 10.97 -6.72 25.11
CA THR A 155 10.25 -7.93 24.69
C THR A 155 11.12 -8.75 23.74
N ALA A 156 11.21 -10.05 23.97
CA ALA A 156 11.91 -10.96 23.08
C ALA A 156 11.20 -11.03 21.71
N LEU A 157 11.94 -10.80 20.62
CA LEU A 157 11.39 -10.86 19.28
C LEU A 157 11.29 -12.31 18.79
N GLU A 158 10.07 -12.81 18.70
CA GLU A 158 9.75 -14.16 18.22
C GLU A 158 9.53 -14.16 16.71
N HIS A 159 10.48 -14.73 15.98
CA HIS A 159 10.46 -14.77 14.52
C HIS A 159 9.35 -15.66 13.96
N ASN A 160 8.62 -15.14 12.97
CA ASN A 160 7.46 -15.77 12.29
C ASN A 160 6.20 -15.91 13.18
N ASN A 161 6.16 -15.28 14.35
CA ASN A 161 4.94 -15.24 15.14
C ASN A 161 4.12 -13.99 14.84
N TRP A 162 2.80 -14.14 14.96
CA TRP A 162 1.88 -13.02 14.85
C TRP A 162 1.88 -12.22 16.16
N ALA A 163 1.86 -10.92 16.03
CA ALA A 163 1.80 -10.02 17.16
C ALA A 163 0.92 -8.81 16.85
N ARG A 164 0.21 -8.35 17.86
CA ARG A 164 -0.38 -7.02 17.89
C ARG A 164 0.69 -6.08 18.43
N ILE A 165 1.01 -5.08 17.64
CA ILE A 165 1.99 -4.05 17.99
C ILE A 165 1.32 -2.70 18.17
N GLU A 166 1.90 -1.91 19.06
CA GLU A 166 1.60 -0.48 19.23
C GLU A 166 2.89 0.29 19.15
N GLY A 167 2.93 1.33 18.34
CA GLY A 167 4.14 2.13 18.17
C GLY A 167 3.92 3.42 17.40
N LYS A 168 4.87 4.33 17.55
CA LYS A 168 4.83 5.66 16.93
C LYS A 168 5.57 5.66 15.60
N VAL A 169 4.97 6.28 14.59
CA VAL A 169 5.59 6.41 13.26
C VAL A 169 6.64 7.51 13.26
N HIS A 170 7.83 7.16 12.82
CA HIS A 170 8.94 8.07 12.54
C HIS A 170 9.31 7.99 11.06
N ILE A 171 9.92 9.04 10.53
CA ILE A 171 10.41 9.06 9.16
C ILE A 171 11.93 9.01 9.21
N ALA A 172 12.49 7.95 8.66
CA ALA A 172 13.93 7.81 8.43
C ALA A 172 14.28 8.18 6.98
N VAL A 173 15.52 8.57 6.76
CA VAL A 173 16.07 8.77 5.41
C VAL A 173 16.90 7.55 5.04
N ASN A 174 16.58 6.91 3.93
CA ASN A 174 17.43 5.90 3.35
C ASN A 174 18.54 6.61 2.54
N GLU A 175 19.73 6.73 3.13
CA GLU A 175 20.86 7.46 2.53
C GLU A 175 21.32 6.92 1.16
N LYS A 176 20.99 5.66 0.84
CA LYS A 176 21.38 5.03 -0.43
C LYS A 176 20.48 5.44 -1.60
N GLU A 177 19.22 5.73 -1.30
CA GLU A 177 18.19 5.99 -2.31
C GLU A 177 17.61 7.40 -2.19
N ASP A 178 18.09 8.18 -1.21
CA ASP A 178 17.58 9.52 -0.84
C ASP A 178 16.03 9.51 -0.65
N GLN A 179 15.52 8.39 -0.13
CA GLN A 179 14.09 8.19 0.07
C GLN A 179 13.73 8.29 1.54
N ARG A 180 12.59 8.91 1.79
CA ARG A 180 11.97 9.00 3.12
C ARG A 180 11.14 7.74 3.33
N VAL A 181 11.48 6.99 4.36
CA VAL A 181 10.82 5.72 4.67
C VAL A 181 10.21 5.75 6.06
N PRO A 182 8.98 5.25 6.23
CA PRO A 182 8.38 5.13 7.55
C PRO A 182 9.06 4.02 8.36
N VAL A 183 9.19 4.28 9.67
CA VAL A 183 9.69 3.32 10.66
C VAL A 183 8.81 3.41 11.89
N ILE A 184 8.34 2.31 12.42
CA ILE A 184 7.54 2.29 13.64
C ILE A 184 8.45 2.02 14.85
N HIS A 185 8.47 2.96 15.79
CA HIS A 185 9.08 2.78 17.11
C HIS A 185 8.06 2.11 18.02
N VAL A 186 8.27 0.83 18.27
CA VAL A 186 7.27 -0.04 18.90
C VAL A 186 7.45 -0.02 20.41
N SER A 187 6.44 0.49 21.10
CA SER A 187 6.38 0.57 22.57
C SER A 187 5.75 -0.66 23.22
N LYS A 188 4.93 -1.42 22.46
CA LYS A 188 4.26 -2.61 22.97
C LYS A 188 4.17 -3.70 21.89
N ILE A 189 4.43 -4.94 22.30
CA ILE A 189 4.30 -6.15 21.48
C ILE A 189 3.54 -7.21 22.27
N GLU A 190 2.45 -7.69 21.75
CA GLU A 190 1.64 -8.79 22.31
C GLU A 190 1.49 -9.88 21.27
N TYR A 191 2.05 -11.07 21.53
CA TYR A 191 1.91 -12.19 20.59
C TYR A 191 0.50 -12.74 20.59
N THR A 192 -0.01 -13.01 19.38
CA THR A 192 -1.37 -13.46 19.13
C THR A 192 -1.38 -14.61 18.14
N GLU A 193 -2.53 -15.24 17.97
CA GLU A 193 -2.77 -16.12 16.83
C GLU A 193 -2.93 -15.30 15.54
N MET A 194 -2.80 -15.98 14.40
CA MET A 194 -3.05 -15.35 13.10
C MET A 194 -4.51 -14.88 13.06
N PRO A 195 -4.78 -13.64 12.66
CA PRO A 195 -6.14 -13.17 12.42
C PRO A 195 -6.85 -14.03 11.35
N ASP A 196 -8.18 -14.14 11.47
CA ASP A 196 -9.05 -14.88 10.53
C ASP A 196 -9.09 -14.25 9.13
#